data_14b360ae0877029d6a5dca278ded6762
#
_entry.id   14b360ae0877029d6a5dca278ded6762
#
_cell.length_a   1.000
_cell.length_b   1.000
_cell.length_c   1.000
_cell.angle_alpha   90.00
_cell.angle_beta   90.00
_cell.angle_gamma   90.00
#
_symmetry.space_group_name_H-M   'P 1'
#
loop_
_entity.id
_entity.type
_entity.pdbx_description
1 polymer ?
#
loop_
_entity_poly.entity_id
_entity_poly.type
_entity_poly.pdbx_seq_one_letter_code
_entity_poly.pdbx_strand_id
1 'polypeptide(L)'
;MLLGSLKNDTVVWDRKSIGLEQENGKWLLHFENKPTALADFIIVSNGGMSKIRNFVSDNEVEETGTFIIQGDIPEPETNCPEFYKLCNNNRLMTAHQGNLLVANPFNNGMLTYGVIFKKPEEWNNGKGLDFKDTKSVSEFLTNRFSNWSNEYKELIRSTTFFVGLTIKIFPLDKKPWKSNRPLPITLIGDTAHLMPPFAGQGVNIGLMDALILSENLTNGKFGTIQSAIDDYEQRMFVYATEAQADSTKNEIEMRNPSFTFQQLMN
;
A
#
# COMPACT_ATOMS: atom_id res chain seq x y z
N MET A 1 17.59 -5.38 -10.56
CA MET A 1 18.90 -5.03 -9.93
C MET A 1 19.05 -5.67 -8.55
N LEU A 2 18.16 -5.48 -7.58
CA LEU A 2 18.29 -6.05 -6.22
C LEU A 2 18.37 -7.59 -6.22
N LEU A 3 17.50 -8.28 -6.94
CA LEU A 3 17.55 -9.76 -7.03
C LEU A 3 18.88 -10.28 -7.57
N GLY A 4 19.48 -9.58 -8.51
CA GLY A 4 20.77 -9.98 -9.10
C GLY A 4 21.98 -9.80 -8.17
N SER A 5 21.84 -9.13 -7.03
CA SER A 5 22.89 -8.99 -6.01
C SER A 5 22.86 -10.10 -4.95
N LEU A 6 21.82 -10.93 -4.94
CA LEU A 6 21.68 -12.01 -3.99
C LEU A 6 22.48 -13.24 -4.43
N LYS A 7 22.97 -13.98 -3.44
CA LYS A 7 23.59 -15.30 -3.70
C LYS A 7 22.56 -16.26 -4.27
N ASN A 8 23.02 -17.24 -5.04
CA ASN A 8 22.15 -18.32 -5.52
C ASN A 8 21.44 -18.97 -4.31
N ASP A 9 20.21 -19.41 -4.55
CA ASP A 9 19.35 -20.07 -3.56
C ASP A 9 18.92 -19.22 -2.34
N THR A 10 19.24 -17.90 -2.32
CA THR A 10 18.74 -17.00 -1.28
C THR A 10 17.22 -16.81 -1.39
N VAL A 11 16.68 -16.78 -2.63
CA VAL A 11 15.25 -16.63 -2.88
C VAL A 11 14.66 -17.97 -3.28
N VAL A 12 13.68 -18.44 -2.52
CA VAL A 12 12.92 -19.65 -2.83
C VAL A 12 11.55 -19.27 -3.32
N TRP A 13 11.34 -19.35 -4.62
CA TRP A 13 10.08 -18.98 -5.28
C TRP A 13 8.98 -20.02 -5.06
N ASP A 14 7.75 -19.59 -5.35
CA ASP A 14 6.57 -20.45 -5.27
C ASP A 14 6.37 -21.04 -3.86
N ARG A 15 6.52 -20.17 -2.85
CA ARG A 15 6.36 -20.48 -1.42
C ARG A 15 5.30 -19.57 -0.80
N LYS A 16 4.03 -19.76 -1.14
CA LYS A 16 2.93 -19.04 -0.51
C LYS A 16 2.76 -19.54 0.92
N SER A 17 3.11 -18.70 1.89
CA SER A 17 2.95 -19.01 3.32
C SER A 17 1.47 -19.08 3.69
N ILE A 18 1.04 -20.17 4.34
CA ILE A 18 -0.32 -20.42 4.80
C ILE A 18 -0.43 -20.56 6.32
N GLY A 19 0.69 -20.71 7.03
CA GLY A 19 0.71 -20.84 8.48
C GLY A 19 2.11 -20.76 9.07
N LEU A 20 2.14 -20.55 10.38
CA LEU A 20 3.34 -20.51 11.18
C LEU A 20 3.05 -21.16 12.52
N GLU A 21 3.92 -22.07 12.95
CA GLU A 21 3.83 -22.79 14.22
C GLU A 21 5.19 -22.80 14.91
N GLN A 22 5.19 -23.13 16.19
CA GLN A 22 6.39 -23.36 16.97
C GLN A 22 6.61 -24.86 17.13
N GLU A 23 7.79 -25.35 16.76
CA GLU A 23 8.17 -26.73 16.94
C GLU A 23 9.63 -26.84 17.40
N ASN A 24 9.88 -27.55 18.51
CA ASN A 24 11.22 -27.85 19.05
C ASN A 24 12.15 -26.61 19.16
N GLY A 25 11.63 -25.46 19.58
CA GLY A 25 12.37 -24.21 19.73
C GLY A 25 12.69 -23.49 18.45
N LYS A 26 12.04 -23.86 17.34
CA LYS A 26 12.13 -23.21 16.03
C LYS A 26 10.75 -22.84 15.49
N TRP A 27 10.73 -21.92 14.56
CA TRP A 27 9.55 -21.65 13.74
C TRP A 27 9.41 -22.71 12.65
N LEU A 28 8.21 -23.27 12.48
CA LEU A 28 7.82 -24.14 11.37
C LEU A 28 6.89 -23.35 10.44
N LEU A 29 7.38 -23.06 9.22
CA LEU A 29 6.62 -22.37 8.19
C LEU A 29 5.89 -23.36 7.31
N HIS A 30 4.59 -23.16 7.13
CA HIS A 30 3.76 -23.95 6.23
C HIS A 30 3.54 -23.19 4.92
N PHE A 31 3.69 -23.91 3.82
CA PHE A 31 3.47 -23.39 2.46
C PHE A 31 2.39 -24.18 1.75
N GLU A 32 1.61 -23.47 0.90
CA GLU A 32 0.55 -24.10 0.11
C GLU A 32 1.15 -25.14 -0.86
N ASN A 33 0.78 -26.43 -0.70
CA ASN A 33 1.23 -27.54 -1.53
C ASN A 33 2.76 -27.68 -1.65
N LYS A 34 3.52 -27.25 -0.66
CA LYS A 34 4.99 -27.34 -0.63
C LYS A 34 5.48 -27.83 0.72
N PRO A 35 6.68 -28.41 0.81
CA PRO A 35 7.29 -28.81 2.07
C PRO A 35 7.43 -27.62 3.02
N THR A 36 7.30 -27.89 4.31
CA THR A 36 7.55 -26.93 5.40
C THR A 36 9.02 -26.53 5.47
N ALA A 37 9.31 -25.40 6.13
CA ALA A 37 10.66 -24.96 6.43
C ALA A 37 10.80 -24.62 7.92
N LEU A 38 11.98 -24.90 8.49
CA LEU A 38 12.33 -24.52 9.86
C LEU A 38 13.17 -23.23 9.84
N ALA A 39 12.94 -22.35 10.81
CA ALA A 39 13.71 -21.12 10.99
C ALA A 39 13.94 -20.82 12.47
N ASP A 40 15.09 -20.24 12.80
CA ASP A 40 15.44 -19.81 14.16
C ASP A 40 14.74 -18.47 14.51
N PHE A 41 14.52 -17.62 13.52
CA PHE A 41 13.77 -16.37 13.62
C PHE A 41 13.07 -16.05 12.30
N ILE A 42 12.09 -15.13 12.34
CA ILE A 42 11.30 -14.72 11.18
C ILE A 42 11.22 -13.21 11.05
N ILE A 43 11.45 -12.72 9.83
CA ILE A 43 11.15 -11.36 9.42
C ILE A 43 9.96 -11.42 8.45
N VAL A 44 8.83 -10.86 8.83
CA VAL A 44 7.59 -10.92 8.04
C VAL A 44 7.48 -9.64 7.20
N SER A 45 7.43 -9.82 5.87
CA SER A 45 7.31 -8.72 4.89
C SER A 45 6.29 -9.03 3.78
N ASN A 46 5.23 -9.76 4.13
CA ASN A 46 4.25 -10.26 3.17
C ASN A 46 3.04 -9.32 2.95
N GLY A 47 3.23 -8.03 3.28
CA GLY A 47 2.32 -6.94 2.93
C GLY A 47 1.21 -6.65 3.94
N GLY A 48 0.43 -5.61 3.64
CA GLY A 48 -0.54 -5.03 4.56
C GLY A 48 -1.65 -5.96 5.06
N MET A 49 -1.95 -7.05 4.35
CA MET A 49 -2.98 -8.03 4.74
C MET A 49 -2.41 -9.31 5.36
N SER A 50 -1.21 -9.24 5.92
CA SER A 50 -0.54 -10.36 6.57
C SER A 50 -1.34 -10.96 7.72
N LYS A 51 -1.62 -12.24 7.66
CA LYS A 51 -2.20 -13.01 8.77
C LYS A 51 -1.16 -13.37 9.85
N ILE A 52 0.13 -13.44 9.47
CA ILE A 52 1.24 -13.74 10.38
C ILE A 52 1.47 -12.58 11.36
N ARG A 53 1.04 -11.37 11.02
CA ARG A 53 1.09 -10.19 11.91
C ARG A 53 0.55 -10.48 13.31
N ASN A 54 -0.46 -11.33 13.44
CA ASN A 54 -1.10 -11.67 14.72
C ASN A 54 -0.14 -12.33 15.73
N PHE A 55 1.00 -12.86 15.30
CA PHE A 55 2.05 -13.32 16.23
C PHE A 55 2.75 -12.16 16.96
N VAL A 56 2.72 -10.97 16.36
CA VAL A 56 3.44 -9.78 16.86
C VAL A 56 2.49 -8.73 17.44
N SER A 57 1.30 -8.56 16.88
CA SER A 57 0.37 -7.50 17.29
C SER A 57 -1.08 -7.97 17.28
N ASP A 58 -1.88 -7.43 18.22
CA ASP A 58 -3.35 -7.59 18.27
C ASP A 58 -4.09 -6.38 17.66
N ASN A 59 -3.38 -5.48 17.00
CA ASN A 59 -4.00 -4.43 16.20
C ASN A 59 -4.58 -5.02 14.91
N GLU A 60 -5.65 -4.41 14.42
CA GLU A 60 -6.29 -4.80 13.17
C GLU A 60 -6.07 -3.72 12.10
N VAL A 61 -6.12 -4.13 10.85
CA VAL A 61 -6.10 -3.22 9.70
C VAL A 61 -7.45 -2.54 9.59
N GLU A 62 -7.45 -1.22 9.44
CA GLU A 62 -8.64 -0.38 9.38
C GLU A 62 -8.78 0.29 8.01
N GLU A 63 -10.03 0.56 7.60
CA GLU A 63 -10.32 1.39 6.45
C GLU A 63 -10.28 2.87 6.84
N THR A 64 -9.61 3.71 6.03
CA THR A 64 -9.53 5.16 6.30
C THR A 64 -10.75 5.94 5.83
N GLY A 65 -11.65 5.28 5.10
CA GLY A 65 -12.80 5.93 4.46
C GLY A 65 -12.48 6.59 3.12
N THR A 66 -11.28 6.38 2.58
CA THR A 66 -10.93 6.77 1.21
C THR A 66 -11.04 5.58 0.28
N PHE A 67 -11.52 5.85 -0.93
CA PHE A 67 -11.65 4.87 -2.00
C PHE A 67 -10.95 5.35 -3.27
N ILE A 68 -10.34 4.43 -3.99
CA ILE A 68 -9.71 4.70 -5.28
C ILE A 68 -10.38 3.82 -6.33
N ILE A 69 -10.75 4.42 -7.46
CA ILE A 69 -11.08 3.69 -8.68
C ILE A 69 -9.93 3.87 -9.65
N GLN A 70 -9.23 2.79 -9.95
CA GLN A 70 -8.14 2.77 -10.91
C GLN A 70 -8.63 2.29 -12.27
N GLY A 71 -8.15 2.92 -13.34
CA GLY A 71 -8.32 2.49 -14.72
C GLY A 71 -7.00 2.50 -15.47
N ASP A 72 -6.89 1.59 -16.44
CA ASP A 72 -5.75 1.50 -17.34
C ASP A 72 -6.22 1.62 -18.79
N ILE A 73 -5.50 2.42 -19.60
CA ILE A 73 -5.77 2.61 -21.02
C ILE A 73 -4.53 2.22 -21.82
N PRO A 74 -4.59 1.14 -22.61
CA PRO A 74 -3.53 0.79 -23.54
C PRO A 74 -3.52 1.77 -24.71
N GLU A 75 -2.34 1.99 -25.31
CA GLU A 75 -2.16 2.87 -26.47
C GLU A 75 -2.89 4.22 -26.31
N PRO A 76 -2.57 5.01 -25.23
CA PRO A 76 -3.36 6.18 -24.88
C PRO A 76 -3.37 7.26 -25.96
N GLU A 77 -2.35 7.32 -26.82
CA GLU A 77 -2.29 8.22 -27.97
C GLU A 77 -3.45 8.00 -28.94
N THR A 78 -3.95 6.78 -29.02
CA THR A 78 -5.04 6.37 -29.90
C THR A 78 -6.39 6.34 -29.19
N ASN A 79 -6.40 5.80 -27.96
CA ASN A 79 -7.64 5.50 -27.24
C ASN A 79 -8.18 6.65 -26.38
N CYS A 80 -7.32 7.60 -25.96
CA CYS A 80 -7.72 8.83 -25.28
C CYS A 80 -6.79 10.01 -25.61
N PRO A 81 -6.71 10.42 -26.88
CA PRO A 81 -5.70 11.36 -27.38
C PRO A 81 -5.75 12.73 -26.71
N GLU A 82 -6.94 13.27 -26.41
CA GLU A 82 -7.06 14.59 -25.82
C GLU A 82 -6.58 14.60 -24.36
N PHE A 83 -6.93 13.58 -23.58
CA PHE A 83 -6.41 13.46 -22.21
C PHE A 83 -4.92 13.15 -22.20
N TYR A 84 -4.43 12.28 -23.09
CA TYR A 84 -3.01 11.98 -23.20
C TYR A 84 -2.18 13.23 -23.53
N LYS A 85 -2.68 14.07 -24.47
CA LYS A 85 -2.08 15.36 -24.79
C LYS A 85 -2.09 16.31 -23.58
N LEU A 86 -3.17 16.31 -22.78
CA LEU A 86 -3.26 17.12 -21.56
C LEU A 86 -2.17 16.74 -20.54
N CYS A 87 -1.76 15.47 -20.47
CA CYS A 87 -0.64 15.02 -19.62
C CYS A 87 0.69 15.63 -20.04
N ASN A 88 0.87 16.06 -21.28
CA ASN A 88 2.06 16.72 -21.81
C ASN A 88 3.35 15.98 -21.40
N ASN A 89 3.40 14.68 -21.59
CA ASN A 89 4.51 13.80 -21.21
C ASN A 89 4.91 13.85 -19.74
N ASN A 90 3.97 14.20 -18.85
CA ASN A 90 4.19 14.24 -17.41
C ASN A 90 3.06 13.54 -16.66
N ARG A 91 3.33 13.20 -15.38
CA ARG A 91 2.26 12.80 -14.47
C ARG A 91 1.33 13.99 -14.25
N LEU A 92 0.03 13.77 -14.42
CA LEU A 92 -1.01 14.77 -14.18
C LEU A 92 -1.63 14.51 -12.81
N MET A 93 -1.75 15.57 -12.01
CA MET A 93 -2.46 15.55 -10.73
C MET A 93 -3.45 16.72 -10.70
N THR A 94 -4.70 16.45 -10.37
CA THR A 94 -5.73 17.47 -10.27
C THR A 94 -6.69 17.15 -9.12
N ALA A 95 -7.28 18.19 -8.54
CA ALA A 95 -8.25 18.08 -7.45
C ALA A 95 -9.36 19.13 -7.62
N HIS A 96 -10.60 18.71 -7.38
CA HIS A 96 -11.76 19.59 -7.35
C HIS A 96 -12.88 18.97 -6.52
N GLN A 97 -13.42 19.75 -5.58
CA GLN A 97 -14.57 19.36 -4.74
C GLN A 97 -14.39 17.98 -4.04
N GLY A 98 -13.20 17.74 -3.46
CA GLY A 98 -12.90 16.51 -2.74
C GLY A 98 -12.68 15.27 -3.62
N ASN A 99 -12.59 15.45 -4.93
CA ASN A 99 -12.18 14.42 -5.88
C ASN A 99 -10.79 14.72 -6.39
N LEU A 100 -9.91 13.73 -6.34
CA LEU A 100 -8.58 13.82 -6.93
C LEU A 100 -8.50 12.88 -8.12
N LEU A 101 -7.74 13.27 -9.12
CA LEU A 101 -7.33 12.39 -10.21
C LEU A 101 -5.82 12.48 -10.36
N VAL A 102 -5.18 11.33 -10.35
CA VAL A 102 -3.74 11.18 -10.59
C VAL A 102 -3.59 10.27 -11.79
N ALA A 103 -2.91 10.72 -12.84
CA ALA A 103 -2.63 9.93 -14.03
C ALA A 103 -1.14 9.84 -14.32
N ASN A 104 -0.70 8.65 -14.70
CA ASN A 104 0.66 8.37 -15.16
C ASN A 104 0.58 7.86 -16.61
N PRO A 105 0.99 8.66 -17.60
CA PRO A 105 0.92 8.28 -19.02
C PRO A 105 1.99 7.26 -19.46
N PHE A 106 2.95 6.90 -18.57
CA PHE A 106 4.10 6.07 -18.91
C PHE A 106 4.19 4.80 -18.06
N ASN A 107 3.13 4.04 -17.99
CA ASN A 107 3.14 2.76 -17.27
C ASN A 107 3.21 1.59 -18.27
N ASN A 108 4.43 1.22 -18.71
CA ASN A 108 4.65 0.11 -19.65
C ASN A 108 3.80 0.18 -20.92
N GLY A 109 3.71 1.36 -21.55
CA GLY A 109 2.91 1.59 -22.76
C GLY A 109 1.42 1.82 -22.49
N MET A 110 1.03 1.92 -21.23
CA MET A 110 -0.33 2.26 -20.82
C MET A 110 -0.37 3.59 -20.07
N LEU A 111 -1.52 4.26 -20.13
CA LEU A 111 -1.87 5.31 -19.19
C LEU A 111 -2.65 4.69 -18.04
N THR A 112 -2.09 4.76 -16.83
CA THR A 112 -2.75 4.35 -15.59
C THR A 112 -3.22 5.58 -14.83
N TYR A 113 -4.46 5.57 -14.36
CA TYR A 113 -4.96 6.64 -13.51
C TYR A 113 -5.76 6.13 -12.31
N GLY A 114 -5.81 6.95 -11.27
CA GLY A 114 -6.63 6.72 -10.08
C GLY A 114 -7.53 7.91 -9.80
N VAL A 115 -8.82 7.65 -9.61
CA VAL A 115 -9.78 8.61 -9.07
C VAL A 115 -9.95 8.34 -7.59
N ILE A 116 -9.64 9.32 -6.76
CA ILE A 116 -9.56 9.21 -5.30
C ILE A 116 -10.64 10.10 -4.68
N PHE A 117 -11.43 9.56 -3.76
CA PHE A 117 -12.52 10.27 -3.11
C PHE A 117 -12.92 9.65 -1.77
N LYS A 118 -13.71 10.37 -0.96
CA LYS A 118 -14.32 9.82 0.24
C LYS A 118 -15.31 8.72 -0.15
N LYS A 119 -15.14 7.52 0.39
CA LYS A 119 -16.06 6.38 0.18
C LYS A 119 -17.48 6.77 0.58
N PRO A 120 -18.48 6.60 -0.30
CA PRO A 120 -19.87 6.85 0.08
C PRO A 120 -20.32 5.96 1.24
N GLU A 121 -21.07 6.50 2.18
CA GLU A 121 -21.49 5.76 3.38
C GLU A 121 -22.38 4.56 3.05
N GLU A 122 -23.22 4.68 2.03
CA GLU A 122 -24.08 3.63 1.53
C GLU A 122 -23.33 2.39 1.01
N TRP A 123 -22.07 2.54 0.63
CA TRP A 123 -21.23 1.41 0.17
C TRP A 123 -20.86 0.45 1.32
N ASN A 124 -20.91 0.91 2.56
CA ASN A 124 -20.66 0.06 3.73
C ASN A 124 -21.77 -0.97 3.93
N ASN A 125 -22.96 -0.74 3.35
CA ASN A 125 -24.12 -1.61 3.44
C ASN A 125 -24.32 -2.52 2.20
N GLY A 126 -23.25 -2.79 1.45
CA GLY A 126 -23.31 -3.65 0.28
C GLY A 126 -23.92 -3.01 -0.97
N LYS A 127 -24.13 -1.68 -0.97
CA LYS A 127 -24.64 -0.90 -2.11
C LYS A 127 -23.52 -0.29 -2.95
N GLY A 128 -22.32 -0.86 -2.91
CA GLY A 128 -21.17 -0.42 -3.71
C GLY A 128 -21.32 -0.79 -5.18
N LEU A 129 -20.35 -0.28 -5.98
CA LEU A 129 -20.28 -0.60 -7.40
C LEU A 129 -19.87 -2.06 -7.62
N ASP A 130 -20.46 -2.70 -8.61
CA ASP A 130 -19.95 -3.96 -9.16
C ASP A 130 -18.86 -3.64 -10.20
N PHE A 131 -17.60 -3.88 -9.86
CA PHE A 131 -16.47 -3.65 -10.76
C PHE A 131 -16.40 -4.61 -11.95
N LYS A 132 -17.27 -5.61 -12.03
CA LYS A 132 -17.47 -6.44 -13.21
C LYS A 132 -18.38 -5.75 -14.23
N ASP A 133 -19.20 -4.81 -13.78
CA ASP A 133 -20.04 -3.96 -14.65
C ASP A 133 -19.31 -2.64 -14.94
N THR A 134 -18.42 -2.67 -15.92
CA THR A 134 -17.65 -1.50 -16.40
C THR A 134 -18.54 -0.31 -16.73
N LYS A 135 -19.74 -0.55 -17.28
CA LYS A 135 -20.69 0.50 -17.65
C LYS A 135 -21.19 1.26 -16.41
N SER A 136 -21.60 0.55 -15.37
CA SER A 136 -22.06 1.14 -14.11
C SER A 136 -20.95 1.98 -13.45
N VAL A 137 -19.69 1.50 -13.45
CA VAL A 137 -18.54 2.25 -12.92
C VAL A 137 -18.27 3.51 -13.75
N SER A 138 -18.31 3.40 -15.08
CA SER A 138 -18.12 4.54 -16.01
C SER A 138 -19.22 5.60 -15.84
N GLU A 139 -20.48 5.18 -15.68
CA GLU A 139 -21.61 6.09 -15.43
C GLU A 139 -21.46 6.81 -14.08
N PHE A 140 -21.08 6.09 -13.01
CA PHE A 140 -20.80 6.68 -11.72
C PHE A 140 -19.71 7.75 -11.80
N LEU A 141 -18.59 7.43 -12.43
CA LEU A 141 -17.48 8.38 -12.60
C LEU A 141 -17.87 9.57 -13.49
N THR A 142 -18.58 9.33 -14.59
CA THR A 142 -19.04 10.41 -15.50
C THR A 142 -19.97 11.38 -14.77
N ASN A 143 -20.87 10.90 -13.94
CA ASN A 143 -21.75 11.73 -13.12
C ASN A 143 -20.95 12.54 -12.08
N ARG A 144 -19.99 11.89 -11.43
CA ARG A 144 -19.12 12.51 -10.43
C ARG A 144 -18.24 13.62 -11.02
N PHE A 145 -17.80 13.42 -12.26
CA PHE A 145 -16.97 14.36 -13.03
C PHE A 145 -17.80 15.19 -14.04
N SER A 146 -19.11 15.32 -13.85
CA SER A 146 -20.00 16.01 -14.80
C SER A 146 -19.57 17.43 -15.12
N ASN A 147 -19.03 18.16 -14.12
CA ASN A 147 -18.55 19.54 -14.24
C ASN A 147 -17.09 19.69 -14.69
N TRP A 148 -16.40 18.56 -14.94
CA TRP A 148 -15.03 18.60 -15.43
C TRP A 148 -15.00 18.69 -16.96
N SER A 149 -13.86 19.11 -17.51
CA SER A 149 -13.69 19.25 -18.95
C SER A 149 -13.83 17.92 -19.71
N ASN A 150 -14.00 17.98 -21.02
CA ASN A 150 -14.30 16.81 -21.83
C ASN A 150 -13.16 15.79 -21.89
N GLU A 151 -11.91 16.23 -21.75
CA GLU A 151 -10.73 15.38 -21.73
C GLU A 151 -10.79 14.36 -20.57
N TYR A 152 -11.26 14.76 -19.39
CA TYR A 152 -11.45 13.84 -18.27
C TYR A 152 -12.60 12.85 -18.51
N LYS A 153 -13.63 13.26 -19.23
CA LYS A 153 -14.74 12.37 -19.60
C LYS A 153 -14.33 11.39 -20.69
N GLU A 154 -13.44 11.81 -21.62
CA GLU A 154 -12.81 10.91 -22.58
C GLU A 154 -12.03 9.80 -21.87
N LEU A 155 -11.17 10.13 -20.92
CA LEU A 155 -10.41 9.19 -20.10
C LEU A 155 -11.32 8.09 -19.50
N ILE A 156 -12.42 8.50 -18.86
CA ILE A 156 -13.36 7.57 -18.22
C ILE A 156 -14.05 6.67 -19.26
N ARG A 157 -14.50 7.22 -20.40
CA ARG A 157 -15.19 6.48 -21.45
C ARG A 157 -14.29 5.49 -22.18
N SER A 158 -13.01 5.81 -22.30
CA SER A 158 -12.01 4.97 -22.97
C SER A 158 -11.53 3.82 -22.11
N THR A 159 -11.90 3.79 -20.82
CA THR A 159 -11.49 2.74 -19.90
C THR A 159 -12.38 1.52 -20.02
N THR A 160 -11.76 0.37 -20.28
CA THR A 160 -12.46 -0.91 -20.48
C THR A 160 -12.48 -1.79 -19.23
N PHE A 161 -11.67 -1.46 -18.24
CA PHE A 161 -11.57 -2.22 -16.99
C PHE A 161 -11.22 -1.31 -15.81
N PHE A 162 -11.95 -1.46 -14.72
CA PHE A 162 -11.73 -0.71 -13.49
C PHE A 162 -11.42 -1.62 -12.31
N VAL A 163 -10.60 -1.13 -11.39
CA VAL A 163 -10.33 -1.77 -10.09
C VAL A 163 -10.72 -0.81 -8.96
N GLY A 164 -11.49 -1.31 -8.01
CA GLY A 164 -11.81 -0.59 -6.78
C GLY A 164 -10.85 -0.94 -5.66
N LEU A 165 -10.27 0.06 -4.99
CA LEU A 165 -9.31 -0.09 -3.92
C LEU A 165 -9.76 0.70 -2.70
N THR A 166 -9.98 0.01 -1.58
CA THR A 166 -10.19 0.65 -0.28
C THR A 166 -8.85 0.97 0.35
N ILE A 167 -8.65 2.22 0.76
CA ILE A 167 -7.44 2.63 1.45
C ILE A 167 -7.49 2.17 2.90
N LYS A 168 -6.38 1.62 3.35
CA LYS A 168 -6.27 0.98 4.67
C LYS A 168 -5.04 1.49 5.41
N ILE A 169 -5.11 1.39 6.74
CA ILE A 169 -4.02 1.69 7.67
C ILE A 169 -3.89 0.54 8.68
N PHE A 170 -2.69 0.24 9.10
CA PHE A 170 -2.43 -0.58 10.28
C PHE A 170 -1.94 0.33 11.41
N PRO A 171 -2.82 0.73 12.36
CA PRO A 171 -2.48 1.74 13.36
C PRO A 171 -1.42 1.22 14.33
N LEU A 172 -0.38 2.02 14.55
CA LEU A 172 0.73 1.70 15.47
C LEU A 172 0.48 2.19 16.90
N ASP A 173 -0.42 3.14 17.09
CA ASP A 173 -0.67 3.87 18.33
C ASP A 173 -1.74 3.24 19.25
N LYS A 174 -2.48 2.23 18.76
CA LYS A 174 -3.62 1.67 19.52
C LYS A 174 -3.21 0.69 20.59
N LYS A 175 -2.38 -0.28 20.26
CA LYS A 175 -1.90 -1.29 21.22
C LYS A 175 -0.41 -1.55 20.99
N PRO A 176 0.38 -1.73 22.05
CA PRO A 176 1.78 -2.13 21.90
C PRO A 176 1.89 -3.52 21.26
N TRP A 177 2.99 -3.77 20.58
CA TRP A 177 3.30 -5.10 20.08
C TRP A 177 3.59 -6.05 21.23
N LYS A 178 3.33 -7.34 21.02
CA LYS A 178 3.51 -8.38 22.04
C LYS A 178 4.97 -8.51 22.45
N SER A 179 5.25 -8.41 23.73
CA SER A 179 6.58 -8.61 24.30
C SER A 179 6.92 -10.08 24.57
N ASN A 180 5.89 -10.93 24.75
CA ASN A 180 6.01 -12.34 25.11
C ASN A 180 5.89 -13.28 23.90
N ARG A 181 6.58 -12.95 22.80
CA ARG A 181 6.61 -13.83 21.62
C ARG A 181 7.37 -15.10 21.94
N PRO A 182 6.91 -16.28 21.50
CA PRO A 182 7.53 -17.55 21.84
C PRO A 182 8.94 -17.71 21.27
N LEU A 183 9.23 -17.11 20.13
CA LEU A 183 10.52 -17.10 19.44
C LEU A 183 10.72 -15.76 18.74
N PRO A 184 11.95 -15.38 18.37
CA PRO A 184 12.21 -14.13 17.66
C PRO A 184 11.44 -14.04 16.35
N ILE A 185 10.62 -12.99 16.23
CA ILE A 185 9.82 -12.65 15.05
C ILE A 185 9.57 -11.15 15.03
N THR A 186 9.69 -10.54 13.86
CA THR A 186 9.37 -9.12 13.67
C THR A 186 8.72 -8.87 12.31
N LEU A 187 8.20 -7.66 12.13
CA LEU A 187 7.51 -7.19 10.92
C LEU A 187 8.30 -6.06 10.29
N ILE A 188 8.28 -5.98 8.94
CA ILE A 188 8.83 -4.85 8.17
C ILE A 188 7.88 -4.41 7.06
N GLY A 189 8.03 -3.18 6.57
CA GLY A 189 7.24 -2.62 5.47
C GLY A 189 5.74 -2.57 5.78
N ASP A 190 4.88 -2.74 4.78
CA ASP A 190 3.42 -2.70 4.95
C ASP A 190 2.88 -3.73 5.95
N THR A 191 3.63 -4.78 6.23
CA THR A 191 3.26 -5.71 7.30
C THR A 191 3.35 -5.06 8.67
N ALA A 192 4.33 -4.20 8.89
CA ALA A 192 4.57 -3.49 10.14
C ALA A 192 3.73 -2.21 10.26
N HIS A 193 3.61 -1.43 9.20
CA HIS A 193 3.13 -0.06 9.26
C HIS A 193 2.38 0.38 8.00
N LEU A 194 1.47 -0.49 7.47
CA LEU A 194 0.59 -0.10 6.36
C LEU A 194 0.02 1.29 6.57
N MET A 195 0.17 2.16 5.59
CA MET A 195 -0.28 3.54 5.63
C MET A 195 -0.94 3.97 4.32
N PRO A 196 -1.81 4.99 4.35
CA PRO A 196 -2.33 5.62 3.13
C PRO A 196 -1.19 6.14 2.24
N PRO A 197 -1.30 6.12 0.89
CA PRO A 197 -0.19 6.48 0.01
C PRO A 197 0.03 8.00 -0.18
N PHE A 198 -0.59 8.85 0.65
CA PHE A 198 -0.67 10.30 0.42
C PHE A 198 0.57 11.11 0.81
N ALA A 199 1.51 10.52 1.56
CA ALA A 199 2.83 11.12 1.81
C ALA A 199 3.95 10.51 0.93
N GLY A 200 3.66 9.43 0.18
CA GLY A 200 4.65 8.75 -0.66
C GLY A 200 5.81 8.10 0.10
N GLN A 201 5.65 7.85 1.41
CA GLN A 201 6.72 7.43 2.32
C GLN A 201 6.84 5.91 2.46
N GLY A 202 5.78 5.12 2.16
CA GLY A 202 5.71 3.69 2.53
C GLY A 202 6.92 2.86 2.09
N VAL A 203 7.37 3.02 0.84
CA VAL A 203 8.54 2.29 0.32
C VAL A 203 9.82 2.71 1.04
N ASN A 204 10.01 4.01 1.26
CA ASN A 204 11.22 4.54 1.92
C ASN A 204 11.33 4.05 3.35
N ILE A 205 10.21 4.04 4.10
CA ILE A 205 10.14 3.52 5.46
C ILE A 205 10.44 2.01 5.47
N GLY A 206 9.87 1.22 4.55
CA GLY A 206 10.17 -0.20 4.45
C GLY A 206 11.64 -0.51 4.09
N LEU A 207 12.31 0.35 3.30
CA LEU A 207 13.75 0.24 3.04
C LEU A 207 14.57 0.61 4.28
N MET A 208 14.12 1.59 5.06
CA MET A 208 14.73 1.95 6.36
C MET A 208 14.62 0.81 7.36
N ASP A 209 13.48 0.12 7.43
CA ASP A 209 13.33 -1.09 8.24
C ASP A 209 14.39 -2.13 7.91
N ALA A 210 14.53 -2.44 6.62
CA ALA A 210 15.49 -3.44 6.15
C ALA A 210 16.94 -3.04 6.48
N LEU A 211 17.28 -1.76 6.34
CA LEU A 211 18.61 -1.22 6.66
C LEU A 211 18.90 -1.38 8.16
N ILE A 212 18.04 -0.81 9.02
CA ILE A 212 18.24 -0.80 10.47
C ILE A 212 18.30 -2.24 11.01
N LEU A 213 17.33 -3.08 10.62
CA LEU A 213 17.28 -4.44 11.10
C LEU A 213 18.50 -5.27 10.64
N SER A 214 18.92 -5.12 9.37
CA SER A 214 20.11 -5.80 8.87
C SER A 214 21.38 -5.37 9.61
N GLU A 215 21.55 -4.08 9.87
CA GLU A 215 22.66 -3.56 10.67
C GLU A 215 22.63 -4.13 12.08
N ASN A 216 21.51 -4.12 12.75
CA ASN A 216 21.36 -4.65 14.10
C ASN A 216 21.69 -6.14 14.18
N LEU A 217 21.32 -6.94 13.18
CA LEU A 217 21.58 -8.37 13.15
C LEU A 217 23.04 -8.72 12.80
N THR A 218 23.79 -7.81 12.16
CA THR A 218 25.14 -8.13 11.61
C THR A 218 26.29 -7.34 12.20
N ASN A 219 26.03 -6.23 12.92
CA ASN A 219 27.10 -5.34 13.43
C ASN A 219 27.79 -5.84 14.71
N GLY A 220 27.33 -6.92 15.32
CA GLY A 220 27.88 -7.49 16.55
C GLY A 220 27.60 -6.70 17.84
N LYS A 221 26.74 -5.68 17.80
CA LYS A 221 26.39 -4.87 18.98
C LYS A 221 25.42 -5.56 19.94
N PHE A 222 24.60 -6.46 19.43
CA PHE A 222 23.53 -7.11 20.17
C PHE A 222 23.91 -8.55 20.51
N GLY A 223 23.74 -8.94 21.78
CA GLY A 223 24.07 -10.28 22.25
C GLY A 223 23.11 -11.36 21.80
N THR A 224 21.90 -11.00 21.37
CA THR A 224 20.86 -11.92 20.91
C THR A 224 20.09 -11.34 19.73
N ILE A 225 19.49 -12.22 18.90
CA ILE A 225 18.58 -11.82 17.82
C ILE A 225 17.39 -11.01 18.39
N GLN A 226 16.87 -11.41 19.56
CA GLN A 226 15.76 -10.70 20.19
C GLN A 226 16.13 -9.25 20.54
N SER A 227 17.29 -9.02 21.13
CA SER A 227 17.72 -7.65 21.47
C SER A 227 17.96 -6.77 20.24
N ALA A 228 18.41 -7.35 19.13
CA ALA A 228 18.53 -6.65 17.86
C ALA A 228 17.15 -6.27 17.26
N ILE A 229 16.18 -7.17 17.40
CA ILE A 229 14.78 -6.92 17.00
C ILE A 229 14.16 -5.83 17.87
N ASP A 230 14.34 -5.89 19.19
CA ASP A 230 13.75 -4.93 20.13
C ASP A 230 14.23 -3.49 19.86
N ASP A 231 15.53 -3.30 19.59
CA ASP A 231 16.09 -1.98 19.20
C ASP A 231 15.50 -1.50 17.86
N TYR A 232 15.44 -2.39 16.88
CA TYR A 232 14.80 -2.06 15.59
C TYR A 232 13.36 -1.61 15.79
N GLU A 233 12.55 -2.37 16.50
CA GLU A 233 11.13 -2.06 16.72
C GLU A 233 10.93 -0.73 17.44
N GLN A 234 11.72 -0.43 18.46
CA GLN A 234 11.68 0.86 19.16
C GLN A 234 11.94 2.03 18.20
N ARG A 235 12.93 1.91 17.33
CA ARG A 235 13.25 2.94 16.32
C ARG A 235 12.17 3.02 15.24
N MET A 236 11.68 1.88 14.77
CA MET A 236 10.62 1.79 13.76
C MET A 236 9.34 2.48 14.24
N PHE A 237 8.93 2.27 15.48
CA PHE A 237 7.74 2.93 16.02
C PHE A 237 7.83 4.46 15.95
N VAL A 238 9.00 5.05 16.13
CA VAL A 238 9.18 6.51 16.06
C VAL A 238 8.92 7.01 14.63
N TYR A 239 9.73 6.57 13.66
CA TYR A 239 9.65 7.10 12.30
C TYR A 239 8.40 6.63 11.53
N ALA A 240 7.91 5.42 11.80
CA ALA A 240 6.72 4.92 11.12
C ALA A 240 5.43 5.58 11.63
N THR A 241 5.33 5.90 12.92
CA THR A 241 4.19 6.65 13.47
C THR A 241 4.15 8.07 12.89
N GLU A 242 5.29 8.74 12.78
CA GLU A 242 5.40 10.05 12.15
C GLU A 242 4.95 10.01 10.68
N ALA A 243 5.46 9.05 9.91
CA ALA A 243 5.07 8.87 8.50
C ALA A 243 3.57 8.53 8.32
N GLN A 244 2.99 7.73 9.24
CA GLN A 244 1.55 7.46 9.24
C GLN A 244 0.73 8.72 9.54
N ALA A 245 1.17 9.54 10.50
CA ALA A 245 0.49 10.79 10.85
C ALA A 245 0.49 11.77 9.67
N ASP A 246 1.64 11.96 9.02
CA ASP A 246 1.78 12.81 7.83
C ASP A 246 0.90 12.30 6.67
N SER A 247 0.90 11.01 6.43
CA SER A 247 0.11 10.40 5.36
C SER A 247 -1.38 10.54 5.61
N THR A 248 -1.83 10.35 6.86
CA THR A 248 -3.23 10.53 7.26
C THR A 248 -3.65 12.00 7.18
N LYS A 249 -2.79 12.92 7.61
CA LYS A 249 -3.04 14.36 7.48
C LYS A 249 -3.24 14.74 6.01
N ASN A 250 -2.32 14.36 5.14
CA ASN A 250 -2.41 14.64 3.71
C ASN A 250 -3.66 14.03 3.08
N GLU A 251 -4.04 12.80 3.48
CA GLU A 251 -5.28 12.14 3.03
C GLU A 251 -6.52 12.99 3.35
N ILE A 252 -6.61 13.51 4.57
CA ILE A 252 -7.73 14.33 5.02
C ILE A 252 -7.75 15.67 4.27
N GLU A 253 -6.60 16.34 4.15
CA GLU A 253 -6.47 17.62 3.46
C GLU A 253 -6.84 17.49 1.97
N MET A 254 -6.32 16.50 1.28
CA MET A 254 -6.59 16.28 -0.15
C MET A 254 -8.05 15.94 -0.46
N ARG A 255 -8.79 15.37 0.50
CA ARG A 255 -10.25 15.14 0.37
C ARG A 255 -11.11 16.34 0.72
N ASN A 256 -10.53 17.42 1.21
CA ASN A 256 -11.28 18.64 1.49
C ASN A 256 -11.82 19.25 0.17
N PRO A 257 -13.11 19.61 0.08
CA PRO A 257 -13.66 20.21 -1.14
C PRO A 257 -12.97 21.49 -1.61
N SER A 258 -12.32 22.23 -0.70
CA SER A 258 -11.55 23.44 -1.01
C SER A 258 -10.10 23.18 -1.43
N PHE A 259 -9.61 21.93 -1.35
CA PHE A 259 -8.23 21.60 -1.69
C PHE A 259 -7.95 21.74 -3.18
N THR A 260 -6.82 22.35 -3.52
CA THR A 260 -6.25 22.40 -4.87
C THR A 260 -4.73 22.18 -4.80
N PHE A 261 -4.16 21.51 -5.79
CA PHE A 261 -2.69 21.31 -5.85
C PHE A 261 -1.89 22.61 -6.01
N GLN A 262 -2.52 23.70 -6.46
CA GLN A 262 -1.89 25.02 -6.53
C GLN A 262 -1.47 25.55 -5.17
N GLN A 263 -2.17 25.16 -4.10
CA GLN A 263 -1.80 25.53 -2.72
C GLN A 263 -0.48 24.94 -2.25
N LEU A 264 0.00 23.86 -2.88
CA LEU A 264 1.27 23.21 -2.56
C LEU A 264 2.46 23.84 -3.32
N MET A 265 2.21 24.75 -4.26
CA MET A 265 3.25 25.40 -5.10
C MET A 265 3.62 26.80 -4.61
N ASN A 266 2.96 27.30 -3.58
CA ASN A 266 3.21 28.56 -2.90
C ASN A 266 3.92 28.32 -1.57
#